data_6fcbbe975c637b27ed82af484da4cd22
#
_entry.id   6fcbbe975c637b27ed82af484da4cd22
#
_cell.length_a   1.000
_cell.length_b   1.000
_cell.length_c   1.000
_cell.angle_alpha   90.00
_cell.angle_beta   90.00
_cell.angle_gamma   90.00
#
_symmetry.space_group_name_H-M   'P 1'
#
loop_
_entity.id
_entity.type
_entity.pdbx_description
1 polymer ?
#
loop_
_entity_poly.entity_id
_entity_poly.type
_entity_poly.pdbx_seq_one_letter_code
_entity_poly.pdbx_strand_id
1 'polypeptide(L)'
;MVFGRILNIIGLKSFIQVCVGTPAVISTIVKVLSTLERKLSLGNKCFVISAGGWKKNTGEQIEEEKFRDLVAKALGLSDTCQVFDAFNMVELNSVIYECPFHYKHCPPWLYVRAYNPWSLEVCKEGELGVLGYLDCTTDSFPGFVLSDDFGRVYEGVKCKCGIVSDIVKIERRINKLESRGCALKI
;
A
#
# COMPACT_ATOMS: atom_id res chain seq x y z
N MET A 1 -14.46 -21.69 0.23
CA MET A 1 -15.07 -22.64 1.19
C MET A 1 -14.13 -23.12 2.29
N VAL A 2 -12.82 -23.15 2.10
CA VAL A 2 -11.86 -23.64 3.09
C VAL A 2 -11.66 -22.65 4.25
N PHE A 3 -11.49 -21.36 3.95
CA PHE A 3 -11.22 -20.32 4.96
C PHE A 3 -12.37 -20.13 5.98
N GLY A 4 -13.62 -20.09 5.53
CA GLY A 4 -14.75 -19.90 6.44
C GLY A 4 -15.03 -21.12 7.35
N ARG A 5 -14.65 -22.33 6.92
CA ARG A 5 -14.77 -23.54 7.74
C ARG A 5 -13.68 -23.63 8.79
N ILE A 6 -12.45 -23.22 8.47
CA ILE A 6 -11.34 -23.21 9.44
C ILE A 6 -11.66 -22.26 10.60
N LEU A 7 -12.18 -21.05 10.30
CA LEU A 7 -12.55 -20.05 11.32
C LEU A 7 -13.71 -20.52 12.21
N ASN A 8 -14.68 -21.26 11.68
CA ASN A 8 -15.77 -21.84 12.48
C ASN A 8 -15.34 -23.02 13.35
N ILE A 9 -14.35 -23.81 12.92
CA ILE A 9 -13.85 -24.96 13.68
C ILE A 9 -13.09 -24.55 14.94
N ILE A 10 -12.43 -23.37 14.92
CA ILE A 10 -11.62 -22.89 16.05
C ILE A 10 -12.40 -21.98 17.03
N GLY A 11 -13.70 -21.76 16.83
CA GLY A 11 -14.52 -20.94 17.74
C GLY A 11 -14.15 -19.45 17.80
N LEU A 12 -13.40 -18.94 16.82
CA LEU A 12 -12.82 -17.61 16.80
C LEU A 12 -13.84 -16.50 16.43
N LYS A 13 -14.98 -16.46 17.09
CA LYS A 13 -16.01 -15.41 16.84
C LYS A 13 -15.61 -14.00 17.27
N SER A 14 -14.45 -13.81 17.87
CA SER A 14 -14.04 -12.53 18.49
C SER A 14 -12.75 -11.93 17.93
N PHE A 15 -12.16 -12.47 16.86
CA PHE A 15 -10.87 -12.01 16.36
C PHE A 15 -11.02 -10.99 15.22
N ILE A 16 -10.08 -10.05 15.19
CA ILE A 16 -9.85 -9.16 14.05
C ILE A 16 -9.19 -10.00 12.94
N GLN A 17 -9.75 -9.95 11.75
CA GLN A 17 -9.23 -10.61 10.56
C GLN A 17 -8.44 -9.60 9.75
N VAL A 18 -7.24 -9.96 9.30
CA VAL A 18 -6.44 -9.14 8.41
C VAL A 18 -6.14 -9.93 7.14
N CYS A 19 -6.58 -9.41 6.00
CA CYS A 19 -6.29 -9.97 4.69
C CYS A 19 -5.18 -9.14 4.04
N VAL A 20 -4.03 -9.77 3.74
CA VAL A 20 -2.92 -9.09 3.08
C VAL A 20 -2.70 -9.69 1.69
N GLY A 21 -2.51 -8.84 0.68
CA GLY A 21 -2.24 -9.28 -0.68
C GLY A 21 -1.89 -8.15 -1.63
N THR A 22 -1.45 -8.50 -2.83
CA THR A 22 -1.28 -7.47 -3.87
C THR A 22 -2.64 -7.01 -4.40
N PRO A 23 -2.76 -5.77 -4.92
CA PRO A 23 -4.02 -5.28 -5.51
C PRO A 23 -4.59 -6.24 -6.56
N ALA A 24 -3.73 -6.85 -7.39
CA ALA A 24 -4.13 -7.81 -8.41
C ALA A 24 -4.76 -9.09 -7.82
N VAL A 25 -4.17 -9.65 -6.77
CA VAL A 25 -4.69 -10.84 -6.09
C VAL A 25 -6.03 -10.53 -5.42
N ILE A 26 -6.13 -9.41 -4.71
CA ILE A 26 -7.36 -8.96 -4.06
C ILE A 26 -8.47 -8.74 -5.11
N SER A 27 -8.16 -8.07 -6.23
CA SER A 27 -9.11 -7.90 -7.35
C SER A 27 -9.58 -9.23 -7.94
N THR A 28 -8.70 -10.21 -8.04
CA THR A 28 -9.07 -11.55 -8.51
C THR A 28 -10.06 -12.22 -7.56
N ILE A 29 -9.83 -12.11 -6.24
CA ILE A 29 -10.76 -12.62 -5.23
C ILE A 29 -12.12 -11.93 -5.36
N VAL A 30 -12.16 -10.61 -5.51
CA VAL A 30 -13.39 -9.84 -5.72
C VAL A 30 -14.14 -10.28 -6.97
N LYS A 31 -13.43 -10.49 -8.10
CA LYS A 31 -14.02 -11.01 -9.35
C LYS A 31 -14.63 -12.40 -9.15
N VAL A 32 -13.91 -13.31 -8.49
CA VAL A 32 -14.39 -14.67 -8.21
C VAL A 32 -15.64 -14.65 -7.32
N LEU A 33 -15.67 -13.84 -6.27
CA LEU A 33 -16.83 -13.70 -5.40
C LEU A 33 -18.05 -13.17 -6.18
N SER A 34 -17.83 -12.21 -7.08
CA SER A 34 -18.89 -11.66 -7.95
C SER A 34 -19.43 -12.72 -8.92
N THR A 35 -18.55 -13.52 -9.53
CA THR A 35 -18.96 -14.61 -10.45
C THR A 35 -19.75 -15.71 -9.73
N LEU A 36 -19.40 -15.99 -8.48
CA LEU A 36 -20.10 -16.99 -7.66
C LEU A 36 -21.37 -16.43 -7.00
N GLU A 37 -21.73 -15.18 -7.30
CA GLU A 37 -22.86 -14.45 -6.68
C GLU A 37 -22.82 -14.50 -5.14
N ARG A 38 -21.60 -14.67 -4.57
CA ARG A 38 -21.42 -14.75 -3.15
C ARG A 38 -21.06 -13.38 -2.57
N LYS A 39 -21.85 -12.95 -1.60
CA LYS A 39 -21.55 -11.80 -0.76
C LYS A 39 -21.07 -12.30 0.60
N LEU A 40 -19.94 -11.79 1.04
CA LEU A 40 -19.46 -11.97 2.41
C LEU A 40 -20.07 -10.86 3.28
N SER A 41 -20.04 -11.06 4.60
CA SER A 41 -20.47 -10.06 5.57
C SER A 41 -19.47 -10.09 6.74
N LEU A 42 -18.30 -9.49 6.49
CA LEU A 42 -17.20 -9.52 7.46
C LEU A 42 -17.27 -8.36 8.46
N GLY A 43 -18.07 -7.32 8.13
CA GLY A 43 -18.36 -6.20 9.02
C GLY A 43 -17.11 -5.41 9.42
N ASN A 44 -17.08 -4.92 10.67
CA ASN A 44 -16.02 -4.07 11.19
C ASN A 44 -14.80 -4.84 11.76
N LYS A 45 -14.81 -6.16 11.70
CA LYS A 45 -13.74 -7.00 12.25
C LYS A 45 -12.73 -7.49 11.20
N CYS A 46 -12.91 -7.11 9.95
CA CYS A 46 -12.00 -7.47 8.87
C CYS A 46 -11.34 -6.22 8.30
N PHE A 47 -10.03 -6.29 8.13
CA PHE A 47 -9.21 -5.27 7.50
C PHE A 47 -8.49 -5.87 6.31
N VAL A 48 -8.34 -5.09 5.24
CA VAL A 48 -7.62 -5.49 4.04
C VAL A 48 -6.42 -4.58 3.88
N ILE A 49 -5.25 -5.16 3.67
CA ILE A 49 -4.02 -4.41 3.39
C ILE A 49 -3.55 -4.83 2.00
N SER A 50 -3.60 -3.89 1.06
CA SER A 50 -2.92 -4.07 -0.22
C SER A 50 -1.46 -3.68 -0.08
N ALA A 51 -0.55 -4.46 -0.68
CA ALA A 51 0.87 -4.16 -0.70
C ALA A 51 1.48 -4.52 -2.05
N GLY A 52 2.37 -3.68 -2.55
CA GLY A 52 3.00 -3.82 -3.86
C GLY A 52 2.09 -3.36 -5.01
N GLY A 53 2.70 -3.16 -6.18
CA GLY A 53 2.00 -2.65 -7.35
C GLY A 53 1.19 -3.71 -8.12
N TRP A 54 0.46 -3.25 -9.14
CA TRP A 54 -0.30 -4.10 -10.08
C TRP A 54 0.60 -4.99 -10.95
N LYS A 55 1.92 -4.74 -10.98
CA LYS A 55 2.95 -5.52 -11.71
C LYS A 55 2.55 -5.78 -13.18
N LYS A 56 2.50 -7.05 -13.59
CA LYS A 56 2.16 -7.46 -14.95
C LYS A 56 0.69 -7.16 -15.34
N ASN A 57 -0.17 -6.84 -14.38
CA ASN A 57 -1.58 -6.56 -14.58
C ASN A 57 -1.87 -5.05 -14.68
N THR A 58 -0.91 -4.26 -15.19
CA THR A 58 -1.07 -2.80 -15.35
C THR A 58 -2.26 -2.40 -16.23
N GLY A 59 -2.68 -3.26 -17.18
CA GLY A 59 -3.88 -3.06 -17.99
C GLY A 59 -5.20 -3.21 -17.21
N GLU A 60 -5.16 -3.78 -16.01
CA GLU A 60 -6.31 -3.95 -15.12
C GLU A 60 -6.28 -2.99 -13.92
N GLN A 61 -5.35 -2.04 -13.91
CA GLN A 61 -5.22 -1.10 -12.82
C GLN A 61 -6.50 -0.31 -12.63
N ILE A 62 -7.02 -0.36 -11.41
CA ILE A 62 -8.23 0.34 -10.98
C ILE A 62 -7.79 1.54 -10.14
N GLU A 63 -8.49 2.65 -10.26
CA GLU A 63 -8.32 3.81 -9.39
C GLU A 63 -8.49 3.41 -7.92
N GLU A 64 -7.66 3.97 -7.04
CA GLU A 64 -7.56 3.52 -5.63
C GLU A 64 -8.91 3.58 -4.90
N GLU A 65 -9.65 4.66 -5.05
CA GLU A 65 -10.96 4.83 -4.41
C GLU A 65 -11.95 3.76 -4.90
N LYS A 66 -12.03 3.57 -6.21
CA LYS A 66 -12.87 2.53 -6.81
C LYS A 66 -12.45 1.12 -6.39
N PHE A 67 -11.16 0.88 -6.23
CA PHE A 67 -10.65 -0.39 -5.72
C PHE A 67 -11.12 -0.64 -4.29
N ARG A 68 -11.02 0.36 -3.40
CA ARG A 68 -11.49 0.27 -2.01
C ARG A 68 -12.99 -0.03 -1.95
N ASP A 69 -13.80 0.66 -2.76
CA ASP A 69 -15.25 0.43 -2.86
C ASP A 69 -15.60 -0.99 -3.28
N LEU A 70 -14.93 -1.49 -4.32
CA LEU A 70 -15.15 -2.85 -4.83
C LEU A 70 -14.79 -3.90 -3.78
N VAL A 71 -13.67 -3.73 -3.08
CA VAL A 71 -13.22 -4.64 -2.03
C VAL A 71 -14.19 -4.61 -0.84
N ALA A 72 -14.54 -3.42 -0.36
CA ALA A 72 -15.46 -3.26 0.77
C ALA A 72 -16.82 -3.90 0.48
N LYS A 73 -17.36 -3.66 -0.72
CA LYS A 73 -18.64 -4.23 -1.16
C LYS A 73 -18.60 -5.75 -1.29
N ALA A 74 -17.54 -6.31 -1.88
CA ALA A 74 -17.42 -7.76 -2.11
C ALA A 74 -17.22 -8.54 -0.81
N LEU A 75 -16.49 -7.98 0.13
CA LEU A 75 -16.21 -8.59 1.42
C LEU A 75 -17.25 -8.24 2.50
N GLY A 76 -18.16 -7.33 2.21
CA GLY A 76 -19.18 -6.85 3.16
C GLY A 76 -18.54 -6.17 4.37
N LEU A 77 -17.54 -5.32 4.14
CA LEU A 77 -16.93 -4.48 5.16
C LEU A 77 -17.89 -3.35 5.55
N SER A 78 -17.72 -2.83 6.74
CA SER A 78 -18.56 -1.72 7.24
C SER A 78 -18.21 -0.39 6.59
N ASP A 79 -16.94 -0.20 6.22
CA ASP A 79 -16.43 1.05 5.66
C ASP A 79 -15.21 0.79 4.76
N THR A 80 -14.99 1.67 3.79
CA THR A 80 -13.81 1.65 2.91
C THR A 80 -12.52 1.99 3.64
N CYS A 81 -12.59 2.68 4.77
CA CYS A 81 -11.45 2.95 5.65
C CYS A 81 -10.82 1.68 6.27
N GLN A 82 -11.45 0.50 6.06
CA GLN A 82 -10.90 -0.80 6.42
C GLN A 82 -10.00 -1.39 5.32
N VAL A 83 -9.89 -0.73 4.17
CA VAL A 83 -9.03 -1.14 3.04
C VAL A 83 -7.85 -0.19 2.96
N PHE A 84 -6.71 -0.65 3.39
CA PHE A 84 -5.46 0.12 3.46
C PHE A 84 -4.52 -0.26 2.34
N ASP A 85 -3.59 0.64 2.05
CA ASP A 85 -2.42 0.34 1.24
C ASP A 85 -1.14 0.46 2.08
N ALA A 86 -0.17 -0.39 1.76
CA ALA A 86 1.14 -0.40 2.39
C ALA A 86 2.22 -0.31 1.31
N PHE A 87 3.17 0.57 1.52
CA PHE A 87 4.33 0.69 0.65
C PHE A 87 5.57 0.13 1.34
N ASN A 88 6.26 -0.72 0.62
CA ASN A 88 7.58 -1.25 0.98
C ASN A 88 8.35 -1.55 -0.30
N MET A 89 9.66 -1.48 -0.23
CA MET A 89 10.59 -1.90 -1.26
C MET A 89 11.71 -2.74 -0.65
N VAL A 90 12.42 -3.52 -1.47
CA VAL A 90 13.44 -4.46 -0.99
C VAL A 90 14.60 -3.74 -0.29
N GLU A 91 14.82 -2.51 -0.67
CA GLU A 91 15.89 -1.64 -0.15
C GLU A 91 15.56 -1.01 1.20
N LEU A 92 14.32 -1.18 1.71
CA LEU A 92 13.87 -0.62 2.99
C LEU A 92 13.52 -1.73 3.99
N ASN A 93 13.94 -1.59 5.23
CA ASN A 93 13.41 -2.38 6.35
C ASN A 93 12.07 -1.85 6.86
N SER A 94 11.76 -0.60 6.54
CA SER A 94 10.55 0.07 6.98
C SER A 94 9.40 -0.13 6.01
N VAL A 95 8.19 -0.20 6.55
CA VAL A 95 6.93 -0.20 5.79
C VAL A 95 6.18 1.08 6.09
N ILE A 96 5.69 1.73 5.05
CA ILE A 96 4.85 2.93 5.17
C ILE A 96 3.41 2.49 5.02
N TYR A 97 2.61 2.66 6.07
CA TYR A 97 1.20 2.29 6.10
C TYR A 97 0.28 3.49 5.90
N GLU A 98 -0.83 3.24 5.26
CA GLU A 98 -1.95 4.19 5.27
C GLU A 98 -2.64 4.23 6.64
N CYS A 99 -3.15 5.41 6.99
CA CYS A 99 -4.11 5.58 8.08
C CYS A 99 -5.56 5.42 7.56
N PRO A 100 -6.60 5.44 8.43
CA PRO A 100 -7.99 5.39 7.99
C PRO A 100 -8.45 6.52 7.06
N PHE A 101 -7.66 7.59 6.93
CA PHE A 101 -7.89 8.69 5.99
C PHE A 101 -7.04 8.56 4.71
N HIS A 102 -6.45 7.38 4.49
CA HIS A 102 -5.65 7.03 3.30
C HIS A 102 -4.40 7.87 3.09
N TYR A 103 -3.81 8.38 4.17
CA TYR A 103 -2.51 9.02 4.14
C TYR A 103 -1.41 8.05 4.56
N LYS A 104 -0.34 7.97 3.76
CA LYS A 104 0.84 7.17 4.05
C LYS A 104 1.78 7.95 4.96
N HIS A 105 1.78 7.61 6.24
CA HIS A 105 2.60 8.24 7.26
C HIS A 105 4.00 7.65 7.29
N CYS A 106 5.02 8.50 7.16
CA CYS A 106 6.40 8.10 7.34
C CYS A 106 6.65 7.81 8.82
N PRO A 107 7.16 6.61 9.19
CA PRO A 107 7.55 6.35 10.56
C PRO A 107 8.74 7.23 10.98
N PRO A 108 8.93 7.55 12.26
CA PRO A 108 9.90 8.54 12.72
C PRO A 108 11.37 8.19 12.45
N TRP A 109 11.66 6.94 12.12
CA TRP A 109 13.00 6.45 11.76
C TRP A 109 13.22 6.38 10.25
N LEU A 110 12.22 6.76 9.43
CA LEU A 110 12.30 6.80 7.97
C LEU A 110 12.14 8.23 7.48
N TYR A 111 13.22 8.82 7.00
CA TYR A 111 13.21 10.13 6.38
C TYR A 111 12.98 9.99 4.88
N VAL A 112 11.98 10.68 4.36
CA VAL A 112 11.61 10.63 2.94
C VAL A 112 11.62 12.04 2.36
N ARG A 113 12.24 12.23 1.18
CA ARG A 113 12.18 13.49 0.43
C ARG A 113 12.01 13.22 -1.06
N ALA A 114 11.36 14.16 -1.71
CA ALA A 114 11.33 14.22 -3.18
C ALA A 114 12.52 15.02 -3.69
N TYR A 115 13.18 14.52 -4.72
CA TYR A 115 14.35 15.13 -5.33
C TYR A 115 14.10 15.46 -6.79
N ASN A 116 14.59 16.59 -7.25
CA ASN A 116 14.61 16.89 -8.67
C ASN A 116 15.51 15.88 -9.40
N PRO A 117 15.01 15.18 -10.44
CA PRO A 117 15.76 14.09 -11.08
C PRO A 117 17.02 14.54 -11.83
N TRP A 118 17.17 15.83 -12.11
CA TRP A 118 18.33 16.38 -12.85
C TRP A 118 19.34 17.08 -11.93
N SER A 119 18.87 17.94 -11.02
CA SER A 119 19.78 18.67 -10.11
C SER A 119 20.08 17.88 -8.83
N LEU A 120 19.27 16.88 -8.49
CA LEU A 120 19.32 16.12 -7.22
C LEU A 120 19.13 17.00 -5.98
N GLU A 121 18.62 18.20 -6.16
CA GLU A 121 18.21 19.06 -5.06
C GLU A 121 16.84 18.61 -4.50
N VAL A 122 16.63 18.85 -3.22
CA VAL A 122 15.35 18.56 -2.57
C VAL A 122 14.27 19.45 -3.15
N CYS A 123 13.18 18.85 -3.59
CA CYS A 123 11.99 19.53 -4.08
C CYS A 123 11.30 20.29 -2.93
N LYS A 124 10.51 21.30 -3.27
CA LYS A 124 9.63 21.97 -2.32
C LYS A 124 8.52 21.03 -1.86
N GLU A 125 7.96 21.33 -0.70
CA GLU A 125 6.81 20.58 -0.17
C GLU A 125 5.70 20.45 -1.22
N GLY A 126 5.21 19.22 -1.42
CA GLY A 126 4.18 18.90 -2.39
C GLY A 126 4.60 18.97 -3.86
N GLU A 127 5.85 19.27 -4.17
CA GLU A 127 6.40 19.21 -5.52
C GLU A 127 6.71 17.75 -5.90
N LEU A 128 6.48 17.41 -7.16
CA LEU A 128 6.73 16.07 -7.69
C LEU A 128 8.23 15.86 -7.94
N GLY A 129 8.79 14.82 -7.37
CA GLY A 129 10.19 14.44 -7.58
C GLY A 129 10.40 12.94 -7.44
N VAL A 130 11.63 12.52 -7.67
CA VAL A 130 12.08 11.15 -7.39
C VAL A 130 12.20 10.97 -5.88
N LEU A 131 11.62 9.91 -5.34
CA LEU A 131 11.62 9.68 -3.91
C LEU A 131 12.96 9.09 -3.45
N GLY A 132 13.57 9.76 -2.48
CA GLY A 132 14.72 9.29 -1.75
C GLY A 132 14.35 8.96 -0.31
N TYR A 133 14.91 7.88 0.19
CA TYR A 133 14.63 7.33 1.50
C TYR A 133 15.91 7.21 2.31
N LEU A 134 15.89 7.67 3.56
CA LEU A 134 16.92 7.40 4.55
C LEU A 134 16.28 6.58 5.66
N ASP A 135 16.57 5.29 5.70
CA ASP A 135 16.03 4.35 6.67
C ASP A 135 17.08 4.04 7.74
N CYS A 136 16.85 4.51 8.96
CA CYS A 136 17.77 4.32 10.08
C CYS A 136 17.75 2.88 10.62
N THR A 137 16.89 2.01 10.14
CA THR A 137 16.76 0.62 10.59
C THR A 137 17.48 -0.38 9.69
N THR A 138 18.08 0.09 8.58
CA THR A 138 18.85 -0.76 7.66
C THR A 138 20.27 -0.99 8.18
N ASP A 139 20.69 -2.24 8.18
CA ASP A 139 22.05 -2.70 8.52
C ASP A 139 22.75 -3.47 7.40
N SER A 140 22.01 -3.95 6.42
CA SER A 140 22.52 -4.70 5.26
C SER A 140 22.50 -3.93 3.92
N PHE A 141 21.88 -2.74 3.89
CA PHE A 141 21.85 -1.83 2.75
C PHE A 141 22.34 -0.45 3.14
N PRO A 142 22.84 0.38 2.20
CA PRO A 142 23.06 1.81 2.47
C PRO A 142 21.79 2.43 3.05
N GLY A 143 21.92 3.16 4.16
CA GLY A 143 20.76 3.79 4.80
C GLY A 143 20.00 4.76 3.88
N PHE A 144 20.67 5.30 2.84
CA PHE A 144 20.05 6.19 1.85
C PHE A 144 19.92 5.51 0.50
N VAL A 145 18.71 5.56 -0.06
CA VAL A 145 18.35 5.02 -1.38
C VAL A 145 17.56 6.06 -2.16
N LEU A 146 18.01 6.38 -3.37
CA LEU A 146 17.21 7.11 -4.34
C LEU A 146 16.49 6.08 -5.23
N SER A 147 15.17 6.07 -5.16
CA SER A 147 14.33 5.06 -5.82
C SER A 147 14.02 5.42 -7.28
N ASP A 148 13.33 4.52 -7.96
CA ASP A 148 12.71 4.78 -9.27
C ASP A 148 11.25 5.27 -9.14
N ASP A 149 10.78 5.55 -7.93
CA ASP A 149 9.40 5.99 -7.69
C ASP A 149 9.31 7.52 -7.65
N PHE A 150 8.33 8.08 -8.37
CA PHE A 150 7.96 9.48 -8.29
C PHE A 150 6.86 9.70 -7.27
N GLY A 151 6.98 10.76 -6.50
CA GLY A 151 5.98 11.11 -5.51
C GLY A 151 6.16 12.52 -4.98
N ARG A 152 5.32 12.83 -4.00
CA ARG A 152 5.31 14.11 -3.28
C ARG A 152 5.44 13.85 -1.79
N VAL A 153 6.10 14.74 -1.11
CA VAL A 153 6.26 14.69 0.35
C VAL A 153 5.65 15.95 0.96
N TYR A 154 4.92 15.78 2.04
CA TYR A 154 4.35 16.84 2.85
C TYR A 154 4.87 16.71 4.27
N GLU A 155 5.44 17.80 4.81
CA GLU A 155 6.19 17.74 6.05
C GLU A 155 5.31 18.08 7.27
N GLY A 156 5.50 17.35 8.37
CA GLY A 156 4.89 17.67 9.67
C GLY A 156 3.36 17.77 9.65
N VAL A 157 2.68 17.00 8.83
CA VAL A 157 1.22 17.08 8.65
C VAL A 157 0.50 16.59 9.90
N LYS A 158 -0.42 17.43 10.41
CA LYS A 158 -1.36 17.05 11.48
C LYS A 158 -2.55 16.33 10.85
N CYS A 159 -2.53 15.01 10.84
CA CYS A 159 -3.61 14.23 10.27
C CYS A 159 -4.80 14.10 11.20
N LYS A 160 -6.00 13.97 10.62
CA LYS A 160 -7.25 13.69 11.37
C LYS A 160 -7.20 12.36 12.14
N CYS A 161 -6.30 11.44 11.78
CA CYS A 161 -6.08 10.19 12.54
C CYS A 161 -5.35 10.41 13.87
N GLY A 162 -4.89 11.63 14.17
CA GLY A 162 -4.13 11.98 15.37
C GLY A 162 -2.62 11.90 15.23
N ILE A 163 -2.10 11.34 14.13
CA ILE A 163 -0.66 11.24 13.88
C ILE A 163 -0.16 12.58 13.32
N VAL A 164 0.99 13.01 13.81
CA VAL A 164 1.77 14.13 13.23
C VAL A 164 3.04 13.55 12.65
N SER A 165 3.18 13.57 11.32
CA SER A 165 4.36 13.03 10.62
C SER A 165 4.47 13.60 9.23
N ASP A 166 5.58 13.32 8.57
CA ASP A 166 5.66 13.48 7.13
C ASP A 166 4.73 12.48 6.45
N ILE A 167 4.11 12.92 5.35
CA ILE A 167 3.23 12.09 4.51
C ILE A 167 3.85 11.98 3.14
N VAL A 168 3.90 10.77 2.61
CA VAL A 168 4.34 10.51 1.24
C VAL A 168 3.17 10.09 0.36
N LYS A 169 3.06 10.72 -0.81
CA LYS A 169 2.15 10.31 -1.88
C LYS A 169 2.98 9.77 -3.04
N ILE A 170 2.90 8.47 -3.26
CA ILE A 170 3.60 7.78 -4.34
C ILE A 170 2.69 7.80 -5.55
N GLU A 171 3.14 8.39 -6.67
CA GLU A 171 2.27 8.58 -7.84
C GLU A 171 2.55 7.57 -8.94
N ARG A 172 3.81 7.32 -9.26
CA ARG A 172 4.18 6.39 -10.33
C ARG A 172 5.63 5.95 -10.21
N ARG A 173 5.93 4.82 -10.79
CA ARG A 173 7.30 4.37 -11.04
C ARG A 173 7.80 4.89 -12.38
N ILE A 174 9.08 5.20 -12.49
CA ILE A 174 9.72 5.49 -13.77
C ILE A 174 9.62 4.22 -14.63
N ASN A 175 8.83 4.29 -15.70
CA ASN A 175 8.82 3.22 -16.71
C ASN A 175 10.14 3.28 -17.49
N LYS A 176 11.20 2.67 -16.97
CA LYS A 176 12.30 2.25 -17.82
C LYS A 176 11.78 1.10 -18.68
N LEU A 177 11.91 1.26 -19.98
CA LEU A 177 11.75 0.21 -20.99
C LEU A 177 12.32 -1.11 -20.44
N GLU A 178 11.45 -2.08 -20.18
CA GLU A 178 11.63 -3.36 -19.50
C GLU A 178 11.28 -3.33 -18.01
N SER A 179 10.20 -4.03 -17.69
CA SER A 179 9.79 -4.34 -16.34
C SER A 179 10.87 -5.16 -15.62
N ARG A 180 11.77 -4.50 -14.93
CA ARG A 180 12.63 -5.19 -13.96
C ARG A 180 11.78 -5.46 -12.71
N GLY A 181 11.01 -6.53 -12.76
CA GLY A 181 10.44 -7.08 -11.53
C GLY A 181 11.57 -7.60 -10.66
N CYS A 182 11.45 -7.48 -9.34
CA CYS A 182 12.39 -8.03 -8.36
C CYS A 182 12.58 -9.54 -8.40
N ALA A 183 11.96 -10.24 -9.30
CA ALA A 183 12.18 -11.65 -9.56
C ALA A 183 12.12 -11.89 -11.06
N LEU A 184 13.19 -12.38 -11.60
CA LEU A 184 13.35 -12.95 -12.92
C LEU A 184 14.10 -12.08 -13.93
N LYS A 185 15.41 -12.18 -13.88
CA LYS A 185 16.18 -12.75 -14.98
C LYS A 185 17.21 -13.66 -14.33
N ILE A 186 16.87 -14.91 -14.18
CA ILE A 186 17.80 -16.02 -14.26
C ILE A 186 17.68 -16.55 -15.69
#